data_bd1a0d05203cb976cd5845acdc043017
#
_entry.id   bd1a0d05203cb976cd5845acdc043017
#
_cell.length_a   1.000
_cell.length_b   1.000
_cell.length_c   1.000
_cell.angle_alpha   90.00
_cell.angle_beta   90.00
_cell.angle_gamma   90.00
#
_symmetry.space_group_name_H-M   'P 1'
#
loop_
_entity.id
_entity.type
_entity.pdbx_description
1 polymer ?
#
loop_
_entity_poly.entity_id
_entity_poly.type
_entity_poly.pdbx_seq_one_letter_code
_entity_poly.pdbx_strand_id
1 'polypeptide(L)'
;MAPVRRAAGDAGALTVIDATSAAGGVDVDLSETDVYYFAPQKNFASDGGLWFAVVSPAAIERIETIAASERWIPEFLSLKNAVDNSRLNQTLNTPALSTLLMMESQLDWMNASGGLAWADARTRES
;
A
#
# COMPACT_ATOMS: atom_id res chain seq x y z
N MET A 1 -3.75 -0.20 15.62
CA MET A 1 -3.98 -1.38 14.75
C MET A 1 -3.68 -2.70 15.46
N ALA A 2 -2.75 -2.75 16.41
CA ALA A 2 -2.35 -3.99 17.12
C ALA A 2 -3.50 -4.90 17.62
N PRO A 3 -4.57 -4.39 18.24
CA PRO A 3 -5.67 -5.27 18.69
C PRO A 3 -6.38 -5.97 17.53
N VAL A 4 -6.56 -5.27 16.41
CA VAL A 4 -7.22 -5.83 15.21
C VAL A 4 -6.35 -6.93 14.60
N ARG A 5 -5.05 -6.67 14.44
CA ARG A 5 -4.11 -7.67 13.90
C ARG A 5 -4.04 -8.92 14.79
N ARG A 6 -4.03 -8.74 16.11
CA ARG A 6 -4.02 -9.89 17.05
C ARG A 6 -5.28 -10.75 16.87
N ALA A 7 -6.46 -10.11 16.89
CA ALA A 7 -7.72 -10.82 16.70
C ALA A 7 -7.82 -11.52 15.36
N ALA A 8 -7.31 -10.90 14.29
CA ALA A 8 -7.23 -11.52 12.97
C ALA A 8 -6.30 -12.73 12.96
N GLY A 9 -5.10 -12.60 13.55
CA GLY A 9 -4.12 -13.69 13.65
C GLY A 9 -4.65 -14.88 14.43
N ASP A 10 -5.33 -14.66 15.55
CA ASP A 10 -5.97 -15.71 16.36
C ASP A 10 -7.05 -16.48 15.56
N ALA A 11 -7.69 -15.82 14.60
CA ALA A 11 -8.67 -16.42 13.69
C ALA A 11 -8.06 -16.98 12.39
N GLY A 12 -6.73 -16.95 12.20
CA GLY A 12 -6.07 -17.34 10.95
C GLY A 12 -6.37 -16.41 9.76
N ALA A 13 -6.82 -15.20 10.04
CA ALA A 13 -7.11 -14.15 9.04
C ALA A 13 -5.94 -13.19 8.90
N LEU A 14 -5.91 -12.47 7.76
CA LEU A 14 -4.96 -11.39 7.51
C LEU A 14 -5.63 -10.03 7.72
N THR A 15 -4.84 -9.05 8.17
CA THR A 15 -5.28 -7.66 8.32
C THR A 15 -4.93 -6.89 7.05
N VAL A 16 -5.96 -6.37 6.38
CA VAL A 16 -5.83 -5.55 5.17
C VAL A 16 -6.35 -4.15 5.46
N ILE A 17 -5.52 -3.15 5.26
CA ILE A 17 -5.83 -1.74 5.54
C ILE A 17 -5.90 -0.94 4.25
N ASP A 18 -7.06 -0.38 3.97
CA ASP A 18 -7.17 0.70 2.99
C ASP A 18 -6.66 1.99 3.63
N ALA A 19 -5.48 2.40 3.20
CA ALA A 19 -4.79 3.57 3.71
C ALA A 19 -4.83 4.75 2.72
N THR A 20 -5.69 4.72 1.73
CA THR A 20 -5.72 5.74 0.67
C THR A 20 -5.79 7.16 1.25
N SER A 21 -6.55 7.38 2.32
CA SER A 21 -6.64 8.69 2.98
C SER A 21 -5.65 8.88 4.14
N ALA A 22 -4.96 7.83 4.59
CA ALA A 22 -4.06 7.89 5.75
C ALA A 22 -2.58 7.90 5.35
N ALA A 23 -2.22 7.21 4.27
CA ALA A 23 -0.83 7.10 3.84
C ALA A 23 -0.22 8.47 3.56
N GLY A 24 0.95 8.73 4.14
CA GLY A 24 1.63 10.02 4.04
C GLY A 24 1.11 11.12 4.98
N GLY A 25 0.01 10.89 5.70
CA GLY A 25 -0.55 11.87 6.63
C GLY A 25 -0.72 11.36 8.06
N VAL A 26 -0.65 10.05 8.27
CA VAL A 26 -0.77 9.42 9.59
C VAL A 26 0.38 8.45 9.79
N ASP A 27 1.10 8.62 10.90
CA ASP A 27 2.16 7.69 11.28
C ASP A 27 1.54 6.40 11.85
N VAL A 28 1.86 5.28 11.21
CA VAL A 28 1.38 3.95 11.58
C VAL A 28 2.52 2.94 11.59
N ASP A 29 2.48 2.04 12.55
CA ASP A 29 3.40 0.90 12.57
C ASP A 29 2.92 -0.16 11.56
N LEU A 30 3.64 -0.28 10.44
CA LEU A 30 3.32 -1.23 9.38
C LEU A 30 3.47 -2.70 9.82
N SER A 31 4.20 -2.98 10.91
CA SER A 31 4.28 -4.33 11.46
C SER A 31 2.95 -4.83 12.04
N GLU A 32 2.01 -3.92 12.24
CA GLU A 32 0.66 -4.20 12.73
C GLU A 32 -0.37 -4.49 11.63
N THR A 33 0.06 -4.68 10.38
CA THR A 33 -0.80 -5.02 9.25
C THR A 33 -0.15 -6.07 8.36
N ASP A 34 -0.94 -6.81 7.60
CA ASP A 34 -0.45 -7.75 6.61
C ASP A 34 -0.45 -7.14 5.21
N VAL A 35 -1.40 -6.27 4.93
CA VAL A 35 -1.43 -5.47 3.70
C VAL A 35 -1.83 -4.05 4.05
N TYR A 36 -1.00 -3.09 3.66
CA TYR A 36 -1.26 -1.66 3.76
C TYR A 36 -1.22 -1.10 2.34
N TYR A 37 -2.36 -0.73 1.78
CA TYR A 37 -2.43 -0.25 0.40
C TYR A 37 -3.01 1.15 0.31
N PHE A 38 -2.59 1.89 -0.71
CA PHE A 38 -3.04 3.25 -0.94
C PHE A 38 -2.87 3.63 -2.42
N ALA A 39 -3.51 4.72 -2.80
CA ALA A 39 -3.33 5.40 -4.07
C ALA A 39 -2.89 6.85 -3.84
N PRO A 40 -2.15 7.48 -4.76
CA PRO A 40 -1.41 8.71 -4.46
C PRO A 40 -2.23 10.00 -4.52
N GLN A 41 -3.51 9.96 -4.88
CA GLN A 41 -4.35 11.15 -5.09
C GLN A 41 -4.81 11.87 -3.81
N LYS A 42 -4.39 11.45 -2.63
CA LYS A 42 -4.71 12.10 -1.35
C LYS A 42 -3.51 12.88 -0.82
N ASN A 43 -2.89 12.44 0.25
CA ASN A 43 -1.80 13.16 0.91
C ASN A 43 -0.55 13.33 0.03
N PHE A 44 -0.36 12.48 -0.96
CA PHE A 44 0.75 12.63 -1.91
C PHE A 44 0.46 13.59 -3.06
N ALA A 45 -0.70 14.27 -3.06
CA ALA A 45 -1.08 15.35 -4.00
C ALA A 45 -0.83 15.03 -5.48
N SER A 46 -0.94 13.77 -5.84
CA SER A 46 -0.78 13.28 -7.21
C SER A 46 -2.14 12.92 -7.81
N ASP A 47 -2.16 12.46 -9.06
CA ASP A 47 -3.35 11.90 -9.67
C ASP A 47 -3.59 10.44 -9.26
N GLY A 48 -4.82 9.96 -9.46
CA GLY A 48 -5.17 8.56 -9.34
C GLY A 48 -4.61 7.70 -10.48
N GLY A 49 -5.07 6.45 -10.57
CA GLY A 49 -4.71 5.51 -11.64
C GLY A 49 -3.51 4.61 -11.31
N LEU A 50 -2.88 4.81 -10.15
CA LEU A 50 -1.88 3.91 -9.57
C LEU A 50 -2.28 3.50 -8.16
N TRP A 51 -1.76 2.38 -7.73
CA TRP A 51 -1.85 1.95 -6.34
C TRP A 51 -0.51 1.36 -5.87
N PHE A 52 -0.27 1.46 -4.59
CA PHE A 52 0.90 0.94 -3.91
C PHE A 52 0.46 0.07 -2.74
N ALA A 53 1.27 -0.93 -2.41
CA ALA A 53 1.02 -1.76 -1.23
C ALA A 53 2.32 -2.19 -0.56
N VAL A 54 2.31 -2.17 0.76
CA VAL A 54 3.29 -2.88 1.59
C VAL A 54 2.62 -4.18 2.03
N VAL A 55 3.29 -5.31 1.78
CA VAL A 55 2.72 -6.65 1.92
C VAL A 55 3.61 -7.51 2.81
N SER A 56 3.04 -8.11 3.86
CA SER A 56 3.76 -8.97 4.78
C SER A 56 4.14 -10.33 4.13
N PRO A 57 5.15 -11.04 4.65
CA PRO A 57 5.46 -12.39 4.20
C PRO A 57 4.25 -13.35 4.28
N ALA A 58 3.43 -13.25 5.32
CA ALA A 58 2.21 -14.06 5.47
C ALA A 58 1.17 -13.76 4.37
N ALA A 59 1.05 -12.49 3.98
CA ALA A 59 0.17 -12.13 2.88
C ALA A 59 0.72 -12.60 1.53
N ILE A 60 2.04 -12.56 1.30
CA ILE A 60 2.67 -13.16 0.12
C ILE A 60 2.38 -14.66 0.04
N GLU A 61 2.55 -15.40 1.13
CA GLU A 61 2.23 -16.84 1.18
C GLU A 61 0.76 -17.11 0.84
N ARG A 62 -0.15 -16.29 1.36
CA ARG A 62 -1.58 -16.38 1.04
C ARG A 62 -1.85 -16.11 -0.45
N ILE A 63 -1.19 -15.13 -1.05
CA ILE A 63 -1.29 -14.80 -2.48
C ILE A 63 -0.85 -16.01 -3.32
N GLU A 64 0.29 -16.62 -2.99
CA GLU A 64 0.81 -17.81 -3.69
C GLU A 64 -0.15 -19.00 -3.55
N THR A 65 -0.69 -19.23 -2.35
CA THR A 65 -1.66 -20.30 -2.10
C THR A 65 -2.95 -20.12 -2.92
N ILE A 66 -3.45 -18.89 -3.00
CA ILE A 66 -4.66 -18.59 -3.79
C ILE A 66 -4.37 -18.75 -5.29
N ALA A 67 -3.22 -18.29 -5.75
CA ALA A 67 -2.83 -18.39 -7.15
C ALA A 67 -2.64 -19.86 -7.61
N ALA A 68 -2.22 -20.75 -6.71
CA ALA A 68 -2.09 -22.18 -6.98
C ALA A 68 -3.44 -22.95 -6.94
N SER A 69 -4.54 -22.29 -6.57
CA SER A 69 -5.87 -22.91 -6.53
C SER A 69 -6.58 -22.83 -7.88
N GLU A 70 -7.67 -23.59 -8.03
CA GLU A 70 -8.52 -23.54 -9.23
C GLU A 70 -9.46 -22.31 -9.29
N ARG A 71 -9.27 -21.33 -8.41
CA ARG A 71 -10.09 -20.11 -8.41
C ARG A 71 -9.80 -19.29 -9.66
N TRP A 72 -10.85 -18.95 -10.38
CA TRP A 72 -10.73 -17.97 -11.44
C TRP A 72 -10.54 -16.56 -10.87
N ILE A 73 -9.48 -15.89 -11.29
CA ILE A 73 -9.15 -14.52 -10.91
C ILE A 73 -8.87 -13.74 -12.19
N PRO A 74 -9.54 -12.62 -12.45
CA PRO A 74 -9.20 -11.75 -13.57
C PRO A 74 -7.73 -11.32 -13.46
N GLU A 75 -6.99 -11.33 -14.55
CA GLU A 75 -5.56 -10.96 -14.55
C GLU A 75 -5.30 -9.59 -13.91
N PHE A 76 -6.17 -8.62 -14.20
CA PHE A 76 -6.07 -7.27 -13.65
C PHE A 76 -6.22 -7.23 -12.11
N LEU A 77 -6.95 -8.16 -11.52
CA LEU A 77 -7.17 -8.26 -10.06
C LEU A 77 -6.24 -9.28 -9.40
N SER A 78 -5.32 -9.89 -10.16
CA SER A 78 -4.39 -10.87 -9.64
C SER A 78 -3.24 -10.21 -8.86
N LEU A 79 -3.25 -10.33 -7.53
CA LEU A 79 -2.13 -9.89 -6.70
C LEU A 79 -0.85 -10.70 -7.00
N LYS A 80 -0.96 -11.94 -7.47
CA LYS A 80 0.20 -12.72 -7.93
C LYS A 80 0.90 -12.02 -9.09
N ASN A 81 0.15 -11.58 -10.11
CA ASN A 81 0.72 -10.82 -11.22
C ASN A 81 1.38 -9.52 -10.75
N ALA A 82 0.75 -8.81 -9.81
CA ALA A 82 1.31 -7.59 -9.26
C ALA A 82 2.64 -7.85 -8.51
N VAL A 83 2.69 -8.90 -7.69
CA VAL A 83 3.91 -9.29 -6.94
C VAL A 83 5.03 -9.70 -7.90
N ASP A 84 4.72 -10.53 -8.90
CA ASP A 84 5.74 -11.01 -9.84
C ASP A 84 6.34 -9.88 -10.66
N ASN A 85 5.50 -8.97 -11.17
CA ASN A 85 5.99 -7.79 -11.88
C ASN A 85 6.80 -6.86 -10.95
N SER A 86 6.35 -6.65 -9.72
CA SER A 86 7.07 -5.82 -8.74
C SER A 86 8.47 -6.38 -8.42
N ARG A 87 8.61 -7.71 -8.33
CA ARG A 87 9.92 -8.37 -8.13
C ARG A 87 10.88 -8.15 -9.31
N LEU A 88 10.34 -7.87 -10.49
CA LEU A 88 11.10 -7.53 -11.69
C LEU A 88 11.31 -6.02 -11.85
N ASN A 89 10.92 -5.21 -10.86
CA ASN A 89 10.94 -3.74 -10.90
C ASN A 89 10.12 -3.16 -12.07
N GLN A 90 8.98 -3.75 -12.34
CA GLN A 90 8.05 -3.31 -13.39
C GLN A 90 6.60 -3.45 -12.94
N THR A 91 5.69 -2.87 -13.71
CA THR A 91 4.24 -2.99 -13.56
C THR A 91 3.68 -3.85 -14.68
N LEU A 92 2.48 -4.44 -14.48
CA LEU A 92 1.79 -5.24 -15.50
C LEU A 92 1.54 -4.44 -16.78
N ASN A 93 1.18 -3.16 -16.64
CA ASN A 93 0.96 -2.23 -17.75
C ASN A 93 1.78 -0.97 -17.53
N THR A 94 2.03 -0.19 -18.57
CA THR A 94 2.75 1.07 -18.48
C THR A 94 2.07 2.01 -17.48
N PRO A 95 2.77 2.48 -16.44
CA PRO A 95 2.19 3.37 -15.45
C PRO A 95 2.02 4.79 -16.01
N ALA A 96 1.12 5.57 -15.41
CA ALA A 96 0.99 6.99 -15.69
C ALA A 96 2.22 7.74 -15.14
N LEU A 97 3.16 8.10 -16.01
CA LEU A 97 4.42 8.75 -15.60
C LEU A 97 4.20 10.11 -14.93
N SER A 98 3.20 10.88 -15.37
CA SER A 98 2.84 12.15 -14.74
C SER A 98 2.44 11.97 -13.26
N THR A 99 1.68 10.92 -12.95
CA THR A 99 1.30 10.56 -11.58
C THR A 99 2.53 10.26 -10.72
N LEU A 100 3.50 9.51 -11.27
CA LEU A 100 4.74 9.19 -10.55
C LEU A 100 5.59 10.43 -10.30
N LEU A 101 5.76 11.30 -11.30
CA LEU A 101 6.54 12.55 -11.18
C LEU A 101 5.92 13.51 -10.15
N MET A 102 4.59 13.64 -10.15
CA MET A 102 3.91 14.46 -9.14
C MET A 102 4.10 13.89 -7.74
N MET A 103 3.97 12.58 -7.57
CA MET A 103 4.20 11.92 -6.28
C MET A 103 5.65 12.09 -5.82
N GLU A 104 6.64 11.92 -6.71
CA GLU A 104 8.06 12.13 -6.39
C GLU A 104 8.30 13.55 -5.88
N SER A 105 7.83 14.55 -6.61
CA SER A 105 7.95 15.97 -6.21
C SER A 105 7.31 16.25 -4.85
N GLN A 106 6.15 15.64 -4.57
CA GLN A 106 5.47 15.77 -3.28
C GLN A 106 6.27 15.09 -2.16
N LEU A 107 6.83 13.91 -2.41
CA LEU A 107 7.66 13.19 -1.45
C LEU A 107 8.94 13.98 -1.10
N ASP A 108 9.58 14.59 -2.09
CA ASP A 108 10.75 15.45 -1.86
C ASP A 108 10.40 16.63 -0.96
N TRP A 109 9.29 17.31 -1.23
CA TRP A 109 8.81 18.39 -0.40
C TRP A 109 8.46 17.96 1.02
N MET A 110 7.75 16.84 1.19
CA MET A 110 7.40 16.29 2.50
C MET A 110 8.65 15.92 3.30
N ASN A 111 9.64 15.26 2.66
CA ASN A 111 10.89 14.89 3.30
C ASN A 111 11.70 16.12 3.73
N ALA A 112 11.77 17.16 2.89
CA ALA A 112 12.42 18.41 3.21
C ALA A 112 11.71 19.18 4.36
N SER A 113 10.40 18.95 4.54
CA SER A 113 9.59 19.57 5.59
C SER A 113 9.63 18.84 6.93
N GLY A 114 10.28 17.67 7.01
CA GLY A 114 10.37 16.85 8.24
C GLY A 114 9.73 15.47 8.12
N GLY A 115 9.33 15.06 6.92
CA GLY A 115 8.85 13.72 6.61
C GLY A 115 7.50 13.38 7.24
N LEU A 116 7.30 12.09 7.49
CA LEU A 116 6.03 11.57 8.01
C LEU A 116 5.67 12.14 9.38
N ALA A 117 6.63 12.35 10.27
CA ALA A 117 6.38 12.91 11.60
C ALA A 117 5.80 14.33 11.53
N TRP A 118 6.32 15.16 10.60
CA TRP A 118 5.77 16.48 10.34
C TRP A 118 4.35 16.40 9.77
N ALA A 119 4.12 15.52 8.80
CA ALA A 119 2.81 15.36 8.18
C ALA A 119 1.76 14.85 9.18
N ASP A 120 2.10 13.88 10.04
CA ASP A 120 1.20 13.37 11.09
C ASP A 120 0.84 14.45 12.10
N ALA A 121 1.82 15.22 12.57
CA ALA A 121 1.57 16.33 13.50
C ALA A 121 0.59 17.35 12.88
N ARG A 122 0.83 17.76 11.63
CA ARG A 122 -0.05 18.67 10.91
C ARG A 122 -1.47 18.12 10.71
N THR A 123 -1.60 16.82 10.41
CA THR A 123 -2.90 16.17 10.26
C THR A 123 -3.70 16.17 11.57
N ARG A 124 -3.03 16.01 12.70
CA ARG A 124 -3.67 16.02 14.03
C ARG A 124 -4.13 17.41 14.48
N GLU A 125 -3.57 18.48 13.92
CA GLU A 125 -3.92 19.86 14.22
C GLU A 125 -5.10 20.37 13.38
N SER A 126 -5.50 19.64 12.33
CA SER A 126 -6.57 20.00 11.39
C SER A 126 -7.92 19.45 11.82
#